data_c0b27c4af587377e45f914dc9752c2e9
#
_entry.id   c0b27c4af587377e45f914dc9752c2e9
#
_cell.length_a   1.000
_cell.length_b   1.000
_cell.length_c   1.000
_cell.angle_alpha   90.00
_cell.angle_beta   90.00
_cell.angle_gamma   90.00
#
_symmetry.space_group_name_H-M   'P 1'
#
loop_
_entity.id
_entity.type
_entity.pdbx_description
1 polymer ?
#
loop_
_entity_poly.entity_id
_entity_poly.type
_entity_poly.pdbx_seq_one_letter_code
_entity_poly.pdbx_strand_id
1 'polypeptide(L)'
;FDFVFGGARRDEEQSRSKERVVSVREKNHTWDPKNQRPEIWNLFNFQKTQDQSLRIFPISNWTEMDIWNYIFHENIEIVDLYFAKKRPTVIRQGSIFMVDDNRFPLEKHEKIVLRKVRFRTLGCYPLTAATLSNATTLQSIIKENMNQKFSERAGRLIDLDKINSMEIKKKAGYF
;
A
#
# COMPACT_ATOMS: atom_id res chain seq x y z
N PHE A 1 -16.65 -2.62 15.99
CA PHE A 1 -15.33 -2.57 16.66
C PHE A 1 -15.04 -1.14 17.09
N ASP A 2 -14.52 -0.99 18.31
CA ASP A 2 -14.12 0.31 18.86
C ASP A 2 -12.78 0.77 18.29
N PHE A 3 -11.88 -0.19 18.06
CA PHE A 3 -10.52 0.02 17.56
C PHE A 3 -10.23 -0.89 16.38
N VAL A 4 -9.58 -0.33 15.37
CA VAL A 4 -9.10 -1.07 14.19
C VAL A 4 -7.65 -0.70 13.93
N PHE A 5 -6.75 -1.67 13.91
CA PHE A 5 -5.35 -1.46 13.58
C PHE A 5 -5.12 -1.59 12.08
N GLY A 6 -4.26 -0.75 11.53
CA GLY A 6 -3.89 -0.77 10.12
C GLY A 6 -2.42 -0.46 9.89
N GLY A 7 -1.87 -1.03 8.82
CA GLY A 7 -0.47 -0.82 8.41
C GLY A 7 -0.26 0.39 7.49
N ALA A 8 -1.19 1.33 7.43
CA ALA A 8 -1.05 2.50 6.56
C ALA A 8 0.09 3.42 7.04
N ARG A 9 0.87 3.92 6.08
CA ARG A 9 1.99 4.83 6.31
C ARG A 9 1.81 6.12 5.53
N ARG A 10 2.26 7.24 6.08
CA ARG A 10 2.19 8.56 5.42
C ARG A 10 3.04 8.62 4.15
N ASP A 11 4.11 7.82 4.11
CA ASP A 11 5.05 7.73 3.00
C ASP A 11 4.46 7.04 1.75
N GLU A 12 3.41 6.23 1.91
CA GLU A 12 2.86 5.44 0.81
C GLU A 12 2.21 6.29 -0.29
N GLU A 13 1.44 7.31 0.11
CA GLU A 13 0.69 8.16 -0.83
C GLU A 13 0.29 9.50 -0.20
N GLN A 14 0.16 10.52 -1.03
CA GLN A 14 -0.16 11.88 -0.58
C GLN A 14 -1.48 11.97 0.21
N SER A 15 -2.49 11.18 -0.15
CA SER A 15 -3.78 11.18 0.56
C SER A 15 -3.66 10.70 2.01
N ARG A 16 -2.64 9.90 2.33
CA ARG A 16 -2.36 9.40 3.69
C ARG A 16 -1.49 10.33 4.53
N SER A 17 -0.87 11.34 3.93
CA SER A 17 -0.01 12.28 4.66
C SER A 17 -0.74 13.05 5.77
N LYS A 18 -2.05 13.22 5.64
CA LYS A 18 -2.91 13.87 6.63
C LYS A 18 -3.49 12.93 7.69
N GLU A 19 -3.31 11.62 7.52
CA GLU A 19 -3.82 10.63 8.46
C GLU A 19 -3.05 10.72 9.80
N ARG A 20 -3.77 10.59 10.89
CA ARG A 20 -3.18 10.56 12.24
C ARG A 20 -2.77 9.13 12.60
N VAL A 21 -1.86 8.97 13.55
CA VAL A 21 -1.54 7.66 14.13
C VAL A 21 -2.79 7.09 14.80
N VAL A 22 -3.50 7.94 15.58
CA VAL A 22 -4.81 7.62 16.16
C VAL A 22 -5.87 8.45 15.45
N SER A 23 -6.49 7.87 14.45
CA SER A 23 -7.44 8.55 13.57
C SER A 23 -8.87 8.28 13.99
N VAL A 24 -9.61 9.36 14.29
CA VAL A 24 -11.02 9.28 14.69
C VAL A 24 -11.89 9.06 13.45
N ARG A 25 -12.83 8.15 13.59
CA ARG A 25 -13.92 7.92 12.64
C ARG A 25 -15.24 8.27 13.31
N GLU A 26 -15.99 9.15 12.69
CA GLU A 26 -17.31 9.55 13.12
C GLU A 26 -18.34 8.45 12.86
N LYS A 27 -19.56 8.69 13.25
CA LYS A 27 -20.71 7.83 12.94
C LYS A 27 -20.69 7.44 11.46
N ASN A 28 -20.97 6.17 11.15
CA ASN A 28 -20.83 5.56 9.83
C ASN A 28 -19.38 5.42 9.31
N HIS A 29 -18.40 5.47 10.21
CA HIS A 29 -16.98 5.31 9.91
C HIS A 29 -16.40 6.36 8.95
N THR A 30 -17.06 7.52 8.83
CA THR A 30 -16.57 8.62 7.99
C THR A 30 -15.33 9.27 8.61
N TRP A 31 -14.40 9.69 7.75
CA TRP A 31 -13.18 10.39 8.15
C TRP A 31 -13.28 11.88 7.80
N ASP A 32 -13.14 12.73 8.81
CA ASP A 32 -12.98 14.17 8.61
C ASP A 32 -11.55 14.59 8.97
N PRO A 33 -10.71 14.94 7.98
CA PRO A 33 -9.33 15.34 8.24
C PRO A 33 -9.19 16.66 8.99
N LYS A 34 -10.25 17.49 9.02
CA LYS A 34 -10.23 18.79 9.72
C LYS A 34 -10.48 18.66 11.22
N ASN A 35 -11.22 17.63 11.62
CA ASN A 35 -11.62 17.40 13.01
C ASN A 35 -10.79 16.31 13.69
N GLN A 36 -9.57 16.03 13.18
CA GLN A 36 -8.66 15.11 13.84
C GLN A 36 -7.94 15.78 15.01
N ARG A 37 -7.65 14.99 16.03
CA ARG A 37 -6.95 15.45 17.22
C ARG A 37 -5.47 15.71 16.90
N PRO A 38 -4.85 16.75 17.47
CA PRO A 38 -3.42 16.99 17.30
C PRO A 38 -2.60 15.89 18.01
N GLU A 39 -1.48 15.52 17.41
CA GLU A 39 -0.53 14.51 17.93
C GLU A 39 0.83 15.18 18.17
N ILE A 40 0.85 16.21 19.04
CA ILE A 40 2.05 16.96 19.39
C ILE A 40 2.87 16.11 20.36
N TRP A 41 4.20 16.08 20.19
CA TRP A 41 5.15 15.32 21.03
C TRP A 41 4.83 13.82 21.17
N ASN A 42 4.22 13.20 20.16
CA ASN A 42 3.76 11.80 20.18
C ASN A 42 2.75 11.49 21.32
N LEU A 43 2.00 12.47 21.75
CA LEU A 43 0.89 12.26 22.66
C LEU A 43 -0.35 11.87 21.87
N PHE A 44 -0.90 10.70 22.17
CA PHE A 44 -2.05 10.14 21.47
C PHE A 44 -3.28 10.18 22.36
N ASN A 45 -4.41 10.59 21.81
CA ASN A 45 -5.69 10.61 22.53
C ASN A 45 -6.58 9.48 22.00
N PHE A 46 -6.81 8.48 22.86
CA PHE A 46 -7.65 7.30 22.56
C PHE A 46 -9.11 7.46 23.05
N GLN A 47 -9.49 8.62 23.59
CA GLN A 47 -10.88 8.84 23.99
C GLN A 47 -11.79 8.84 22.76
N LYS A 48 -12.93 8.21 22.88
CA LYS A 48 -13.98 8.21 21.86
C LYS A 48 -15.37 8.37 22.50
N THR A 49 -16.30 8.88 21.74
CA THR A 49 -17.73 8.82 22.09
C THR A 49 -18.34 7.47 21.69
N GLN A 50 -19.58 7.22 22.09
CA GLN A 50 -20.25 5.94 21.81
C GLN A 50 -20.39 5.69 20.30
N ASP A 51 -20.59 6.74 19.50
CA ASP A 51 -20.79 6.65 18.04
C ASP A 51 -19.50 6.71 17.23
N GLN A 52 -18.34 6.91 17.87
CA GLN A 52 -17.04 6.99 17.21
C GLN A 52 -16.29 5.65 17.27
N SER A 53 -15.42 5.45 16.30
CA SER A 53 -14.39 4.40 16.32
C SER A 53 -13.01 4.99 16.05
N LEU A 54 -11.96 4.29 16.43
CA LEU A 54 -10.58 4.73 16.20
C LEU A 54 -9.88 3.76 15.24
N ARG A 55 -9.21 4.31 14.23
CA ARG A 55 -8.22 3.59 13.43
C ARG A 55 -6.84 3.96 13.89
N ILE A 56 -6.05 2.96 14.23
CA ILE A 56 -4.71 3.10 14.80
C ILE A 56 -3.69 2.62 13.77
N PHE A 57 -2.73 3.48 13.44
CA PHE A 57 -1.68 3.21 12.46
C PHE A 57 -0.30 3.28 13.13
N PRO A 58 0.15 2.22 13.82
CA PRO A 58 1.37 2.24 14.63
C PRO A 58 2.63 2.59 13.84
N ILE A 59 2.67 2.18 12.56
CA ILE A 59 3.80 2.41 11.65
C ILE A 59 3.60 3.62 10.72
N SER A 60 2.67 4.53 11.06
CA SER A 60 2.29 5.67 10.21
C SER A 60 3.47 6.54 9.77
N ASN A 61 4.48 6.71 10.63
CA ASN A 61 5.66 7.55 10.38
C ASN A 61 6.85 6.79 9.76
N TRP A 62 6.69 5.49 9.52
CA TRP A 62 7.74 4.66 8.94
C TRP A 62 7.81 4.82 7.42
N THR A 63 9.02 4.82 6.89
CA THR A 63 9.27 4.72 5.45
C THR A 63 9.20 3.27 4.97
N GLU A 64 9.17 3.04 3.66
CA GLU A 64 9.31 1.70 3.10
C GLU A 64 10.63 1.05 3.54
N MET A 65 11.70 1.85 3.63
CA MET A 65 13.01 1.37 4.07
C MET A 65 13.03 0.94 5.54
N ASP A 66 12.32 1.67 6.42
CA ASP A 66 12.21 1.28 7.83
C ASP A 66 11.53 -0.09 7.97
N ILE A 67 10.48 -0.34 7.18
CA ILE A 67 9.79 -1.64 7.14
C ILE A 67 10.76 -2.76 6.73
N TRP A 68 11.50 -2.58 5.62
CA TRP A 68 12.42 -3.60 5.13
C TRP A 68 13.59 -3.85 6.08
N ASN A 69 14.13 -2.79 6.70
CA ASN A 69 15.17 -2.93 7.72
C ASN A 69 14.64 -3.65 8.97
N TYR A 70 13.43 -3.33 9.41
CA TYR A 70 12.81 -3.99 10.54
C TYR A 70 12.59 -5.49 10.26
N ILE A 71 12.02 -5.84 9.10
CA ILE A 71 11.84 -7.22 8.66
C ILE A 71 13.18 -7.97 8.68
N PHE A 72 14.24 -7.32 8.20
CA PHE A 72 15.58 -7.92 8.15
C PHE A 72 16.18 -8.13 9.54
N HIS A 73 16.12 -7.14 10.42
CA HIS A 73 16.68 -7.21 11.78
C HIS A 73 15.94 -8.19 12.68
N GLU A 74 14.62 -8.23 12.58
CA GLU A 74 13.78 -9.11 13.40
C GLU A 74 13.60 -10.50 12.78
N ASN A 75 14.23 -10.78 11.62
CA ASN A 75 14.10 -12.04 10.88
C ASN A 75 12.63 -12.43 10.65
N ILE A 76 11.79 -11.46 10.28
CA ILE A 76 10.37 -11.71 10.03
C ILE A 76 10.22 -12.48 8.72
N GLU A 77 9.50 -13.59 8.79
CA GLU A 77 9.14 -14.38 7.61
C GLU A 77 8.12 -13.64 6.76
N ILE A 78 8.38 -13.53 5.47
CA ILE A 78 7.51 -12.85 4.51
C ILE A 78 7.14 -13.75 3.34
N VAL A 79 6.05 -13.42 2.65
CA VAL A 79 5.55 -14.20 1.54
C VAL A 79 6.44 -14.09 0.29
N ASP A 80 6.51 -15.16 -0.49
CA ASP A 80 7.31 -15.29 -1.71
C ASP A 80 7.04 -14.21 -2.78
N LEU A 81 5.89 -13.57 -2.74
CA LEU A 81 5.54 -12.53 -3.72
C LEU A 81 6.44 -11.28 -3.64
N TYR A 82 7.06 -11.05 -2.50
CA TYR A 82 8.03 -9.96 -2.34
C TYR A 82 9.38 -10.26 -2.99
N PHE A 83 9.69 -11.53 -3.27
CA PHE A 83 10.94 -11.94 -3.93
C PHE A 83 10.76 -12.08 -5.43
N ALA A 84 11.82 -11.74 -6.18
CA ALA A 84 11.83 -11.84 -7.63
C ALA A 84 11.77 -13.30 -8.10
N LYS A 85 10.74 -13.62 -8.88
CA LYS A 85 10.50 -14.94 -9.46
C LYS A 85 9.98 -14.79 -10.89
N LYS A 86 10.22 -15.78 -11.75
CA LYS A 86 9.58 -15.82 -13.07
C LYS A 86 8.09 -16.07 -12.89
N ARG A 87 7.27 -15.13 -13.36
CA ARG A 87 5.80 -15.20 -13.27
C ARG A 87 5.16 -14.87 -14.61
N PRO A 88 4.01 -15.47 -14.95
CA PRO A 88 3.24 -15.08 -16.11
C PRO A 88 2.70 -13.66 -15.92
N THR A 89 2.97 -12.79 -16.88
CA THR A 89 2.60 -11.37 -16.78
C THR A 89 2.17 -10.80 -18.11
N VAL A 90 1.35 -9.75 -18.05
CA VAL A 90 1.01 -8.88 -19.17
C VAL A 90 1.43 -7.44 -18.85
N ILE A 91 1.57 -6.63 -19.90
CA ILE A 91 1.78 -5.18 -19.76
C ILE A 91 0.51 -4.49 -20.22
N ARG A 92 -0.07 -3.69 -19.33
CA ARG A 92 -1.24 -2.87 -19.61
C ARG A 92 -0.97 -1.45 -19.15
N GLN A 93 -1.14 -0.46 -20.03
CA GLN A 93 -0.88 0.95 -19.74
C GLN A 93 0.48 1.23 -19.08
N GLY A 94 1.52 0.53 -19.54
CA GLY A 94 2.88 0.66 -19.00
C GLY A 94 3.16 -0.04 -17.67
N SER A 95 2.14 -0.63 -17.03
CA SER A 95 2.28 -1.40 -15.78
C SER A 95 2.28 -2.90 -16.03
N ILE A 96 3.00 -3.65 -15.20
CA ILE A 96 3.13 -5.10 -15.30
C ILE A 96 2.15 -5.76 -14.33
N PHE A 97 1.27 -6.59 -14.84
CA PHE A 97 0.30 -7.34 -14.03
C PHE A 97 0.59 -8.83 -14.11
N MET A 98 0.52 -9.50 -12.98
CA MET A 98 0.60 -10.97 -12.91
C MET A 98 -0.72 -11.56 -13.36
N VAL A 99 -0.65 -12.59 -14.20
CA VAL A 99 -1.81 -13.38 -14.66
C VAL A 99 -1.69 -14.76 -14.06
N ASP A 100 -2.34 -14.96 -12.92
CA ASP A 100 -2.28 -16.21 -12.17
C ASP A 100 -3.46 -17.11 -12.55
N ASP A 101 -4.61 -16.51 -12.79
CA ASP A 101 -5.84 -17.20 -13.16
C ASP A 101 -6.77 -16.31 -14.02
N ASN A 102 -7.99 -16.80 -14.26
CA ASN A 102 -8.98 -16.15 -15.11
C ASN A 102 -9.67 -14.91 -14.48
N ARG A 103 -9.36 -14.55 -13.23
CA ARG A 103 -9.86 -13.30 -12.62
C ARG A 103 -9.25 -12.06 -13.25
N PHE A 104 -8.12 -12.19 -13.95
CA PHE A 104 -7.57 -11.13 -14.78
C PHE A 104 -8.05 -11.30 -16.23
N PRO A 105 -9.04 -10.51 -16.69
CA PRO A 105 -9.53 -10.61 -18.06
C PRO A 105 -8.48 -10.09 -19.04
N LEU A 106 -8.01 -10.95 -19.94
CA LEU A 106 -7.07 -10.57 -20.99
C LEU A 106 -7.80 -9.86 -22.13
N GLU A 107 -7.17 -8.80 -22.65
CA GLU A 107 -7.60 -8.15 -23.87
C GLU A 107 -7.10 -8.94 -25.11
N LYS A 108 -7.82 -8.83 -26.24
CA LYS A 108 -7.52 -9.61 -27.46
C LYS A 108 -6.09 -9.48 -27.98
N HIS A 109 -5.43 -8.36 -27.71
CA HIS A 109 -4.07 -8.08 -28.14
C HIS A 109 -2.99 -8.40 -27.10
N GLU A 110 -3.37 -8.71 -25.87
CA GLU A 110 -2.43 -8.99 -24.80
C GLU A 110 -1.84 -10.39 -24.91
N LYS A 111 -0.53 -10.49 -24.70
CA LYS A 111 0.19 -11.77 -24.67
C LYS A 111 0.83 -11.97 -23.29
N ILE A 112 0.59 -13.15 -22.73
CA ILE A 112 1.23 -13.55 -21.49
C ILE A 112 2.70 -13.85 -21.78
N VAL A 113 3.60 -13.19 -21.01
CA VAL A 113 5.04 -13.39 -21.09
C VAL A 113 5.60 -13.66 -19.70
N LEU A 114 6.47 -14.66 -19.59
CA LEU A 114 7.19 -14.92 -18.35
C LEU A 114 8.24 -13.84 -18.11
N ARG A 115 8.09 -13.08 -17.03
CA ARG A 115 9.03 -12.06 -16.59
C ARG A 115 9.49 -12.31 -15.18
N LYS A 116 10.74 -11.94 -14.86
CA LYS A 116 11.24 -11.99 -13.49
C LYS A 116 10.79 -10.71 -12.76
N VAL A 117 9.82 -10.88 -11.89
CA VAL A 117 9.12 -9.79 -11.20
C VAL A 117 8.96 -10.06 -9.72
N ARG A 118 8.86 -9.00 -8.93
CA ARG A 118 8.41 -9.02 -7.53
C ARG A 118 7.32 -7.99 -7.31
N PHE A 119 6.65 -8.08 -6.18
CA PHE A 119 5.73 -7.05 -5.70
C PHE A 119 6.43 -6.21 -4.65
N ARG A 120 6.28 -4.88 -4.69
CA ARG A 120 6.73 -3.98 -3.63
C ARG A 120 5.69 -3.83 -2.54
N THR A 121 4.41 -3.90 -2.92
CA THR A 121 3.27 -3.92 -2.01
C THR A 121 2.31 -4.99 -2.45
N LEU A 122 1.67 -5.65 -1.50
CA LEU A 122 0.60 -6.59 -1.77
C LEU A 122 -0.74 -5.87 -1.54
N GLY A 123 -1.53 -5.84 -2.58
CA GLY A 123 -2.87 -5.28 -2.58
C GLY A 123 -3.88 -6.31 -3.02
N CYS A 124 -4.91 -5.88 -3.75
CA CYS A 124 -5.89 -6.78 -4.31
C CYS A 124 -5.44 -7.33 -5.66
N TYR A 125 -5.36 -8.64 -5.80
CA TYR A 125 -5.29 -9.28 -7.12
C TYR A 125 -6.63 -9.06 -7.85
N PRO A 126 -6.66 -8.71 -9.11
CA PRO A 126 -5.56 -8.54 -10.07
C PRO A 126 -5.06 -7.09 -10.23
N LEU A 127 -5.39 -6.19 -9.33
CA LEU A 127 -5.21 -4.73 -9.49
C LEU A 127 -3.80 -4.24 -9.11
N THR A 128 -2.98 -5.08 -8.48
CA THR A 128 -1.65 -4.69 -8.02
C THR A 128 -0.60 -4.96 -9.09
N ALA A 129 0.14 -3.91 -9.48
CA ALA A 129 1.24 -4.04 -10.42
C ALA A 129 2.48 -4.66 -9.78
N ALA A 130 3.20 -5.45 -10.58
CA ALA A 130 4.51 -5.98 -10.24
C ALA A 130 5.61 -5.11 -10.84
N THR A 131 6.83 -5.24 -10.32
CA THR A 131 8.04 -4.57 -10.81
C THR A 131 9.05 -5.59 -11.33
N LEU A 132 9.74 -5.27 -12.43
CA LEU A 132 10.89 -6.05 -12.88
C LEU A 132 11.96 -5.99 -11.78
N SER A 133 12.47 -7.13 -11.40
CA SER A 133 13.47 -7.21 -10.33
C SER A 133 14.30 -8.49 -10.41
N ASN A 134 15.50 -8.41 -9.88
CA ASN A 134 16.36 -9.56 -9.65
C ASN A 134 16.54 -9.88 -8.15
N ALA A 135 15.89 -9.15 -7.27
CA ALA A 135 16.05 -9.27 -5.84
C ALA A 135 15.37 -10.55 -5.31
N THR A 136 16.17 -11.51 -4.91
CA THR A 136 15.75 -12.83 -4.39
C THR A 136 16.03 -13.02 -2.91
N THR A 137 16.63 -12.03 -2.25
CA THR A 137 16.93 -12.01 -0.81
C THR A 137 16.53 -10.68 -0.20
N LEU A 138 16.33 -10.61 1.13
CA LEU A 138 16.01 -9.37 1.83
C LEU A 138 17.07 -8.29 1.59
N GLN A 139 18.36 -8.63 1.66
CA GLN A 139 19.44 -7.68 1.41
C GLN A 139 19.36 -7.10 -0.01
N SER A 140 19.04 -7.93 -1.01
CA SER A 140 18.90 -7.47 -2.39
C SER A 140 17.68 -6.57 -2.60
N ILE A 141 16.59 -6.82 -1.87
CA ILE A 141 15.40 -5.93 -1.85
C ILE A 141 15.76 -4.58 -1.24
N ILE A 142 16.42 -4.57 -0.09
CA ILE A 142 16.86 -3.34 0.60
C ILE A 142 17.74 -2.50 -0.35
N LYS A 143 18.76 -3.14 -0.96
CA LYS A 143 19.65 -2.46 -1.90
C LYS A 143 18.93 -1.92 -3.13
N GLU A 144 17.95 -2.65 -3.66
CA GLU A 144 17.12 -2.20 -4.77
C GLU A 144 16.26 -0.99 -4.38
N ASN A 145 15.64 -1.03 -3.17
CA ASN A 145 14.77 0.03 -2.70
C ASN A 145 15.51 1.34 -2.40
N MET A 146 16.78 1.30 -1.99
CA MET A 146 17.62 2.50 -1.80
C MET A 146 17.70 3.37 -3.06
N ASN A 147 17.59 2.77 -4.24
CA ASN A 147 17.71 3.44 -5.54
C ASN A 147 16.34 3.82 -6.15
N GLN A 148 15.23 3.52 -5.47
CA GLN A 148 13.90 3.78 -6.00
C GLN A 148 13.49 5.25 -5.82
N LYS A 149 12.97 5.83 -6.90
CA LYS A 149 12.48 7.23 -6.93
C LYS A 149 10.96 7.34 -6.82
N PHE A 150 10.24 6.22 -6.92
CA PHE A 150 8.78 6.19 -6.95
C PHE A 150 8.22 5.46 -5.73
N SER A 151 7.05 5.90 -5.29
CA SER A 151 6.29 5.22 -4.24
C SER A 151 6.06 3.74 -4.58
N GLU A 152 6.01 2.90 -3.56
CA GLU A 152 5.68 1.47 -3.68
C GLU A 152 4.32 1.19 -4.31
N ARG A 153 3.41 2.16 -4.26
CA ARG A 153 2.05 2.07 -4.81
C ARG A 153 1.94 2.55 -6.25
N ALA A 154 3.02 3.06 -6.84
CA ALA A 154 3.03 3.47 -8.24
C ALA A 154 2.63 2.31 -9.16
N GLY A 155 1.78 2.59 -10.15
CA GLY A 155 1.34 1.62 -11.16
C GLY A 155 0.15 0.73 -10.77
N ARG A 156 -0.57 1.01 -9.70
CA ARG A 156 -1.85 0.33 -9.44
C ARG A 156 -2.88 0.65 -10.52
N LEU A 157 -3.57 -0.37 -11.03
CA LEU A 157 -4.56 -0.19 -12.09
C LEU A 157 -5.67 0.81 -11.69
N ILE A 158 -6.10 0.76 -10.44
CA ILE A 158 -7.14 1.65 -9.92
C ILE A 158 -6.69 3.12 -9.83
N ASP A 159 -5.40 3.38 -9.76
CA ASP A 159 -4.84 4.74 -9.68
C ASP A 159 -4.53 5.31 -11.08
N LEU A 160 -4.53 4.47 -12.12
CA LEU A 160 -4.43 4.88 -13.52
C LEU A 160 -5.73 5.48 -14.05
N ASP A 161 -6.86 5.12 -13.46
CA ASP A 161 -8.16 5.69 -13.79
C ASP A 161 -8.35 7.03 -13.03
N LYS A 162 -8.02 8.15 -13.70
CA LYS A 162 -8.05 9.50 -13.12
C LYS A 162 -9.41 9.91 -12.55
N ILE A 163 -10.52 9.33 -13.03
CA ILE A 163 -11.88 9.71 -12.62
C ILE A 163 -12.30 8.96 -11.35
N ASN A 164 -11.86 7.71 -11.20
CA ASN A 164 -12.26 6.81 -10.12
C ASN A 164 -11.14 6.50 -9.13
N SER A 165 -10.04 7.24 -9.18
CA SER A 165 -8.89 6.92 -8.33
C SER A 165 -9.28 6.94 -6.86
N MET A 166 -8.79 5.99 -6.10
CA MET A 166 -8.98 5.92 -4.64
C MET A 166 -8.50 7.18 -3.94
N GLU A 167 -7.53 7.88 -4.54
CA GLU A 167 -7.01 9.14 -4.04
C GLU A 167 -8.05 10.27 -4.12
N ILE A 168 -8.83 10.34 -5.21
CA ILE A 168 -9.93 11.31 -5.35
C ILE A 168 -11.04 10.99 -4.36
N LYS A 169 -11.42 9.73 -4.21
CA LYS A 169 -12.44 9.29 -3.25
C LYS A 169 -12.03 9.60 -1.81
N LYS A 170 -10.78 9.40 -1.44
CA LYS A 170 -10.27 9.76 -0.12
C LYS A 170 -10.23 11.28 0.11
N LYS A 171 -9.88 12.07 -0.91
CA LYS A 171 -9.95 13.54 -0.83
C LYS A 171 -11.38 14.03 -0.61
N ALA A 172 -12.36 13.31 -1.13
CA ALA A 172 -13.78 13.57 -0.93
C ALA A 172 -14.33 13.03 0.40
N GLY A 173 -13.50 12.43 1.25
CA GLY A 173 -13.91 11.92 2.55
C GLY A 173 -14.60 10.55 2.53
N TYR A 174 -14.32 9.73 1.53
CA TYR A 174 -15.06 8.47 1.29
C TYR A 174 -14.57 7.27 2.12
N PHE A 175 -13.67 7.45 3.10
CA PHE A 175 -13.19 6.39 4.00
C PHE A 175 -12.99 6.89 5.41
#